data_531cca1d3d19650946ae2138af3b97a5
#
_entry.id   531cca1d3d19650946ae2138af3b97a5
#
_cell.length_a   1.000
_cell.length_b   1.000
_cell.length_c   1.000
_cell.angle_alpha   90.00
_cell.angle_beta   90.00
_cell.angle_gamma   90.00
#
_symmetry.space_group_name_H-M   'P 1'
#
loop_
_entity.id
_entity.type
_entity.pdbx_description
1 polymer ?
#
loop_
_entity_poly.entity_id
_entity_poly.type
_entity_poly.pdbx_seq_one_letter_code
_entity_poly.pdbx_strand_id
1 'polypeptide(L)'
;MNSPITRREALAAGALAAAGLASADTPGKAVVKGNIKQSLVAWCFMSAGDKWTLDQTCEVARGFGVPSVEIVAPEDFPTLKKHGLTCAIAANTMPGAPFKTGFNNPKYHDELIERYTKVIDACADFGCPSVIGFTGYKYHEPDDPKSGEISKDDGFKNCVAGIKRIIGHAEKKGVNLCIEHLNTRDDTHPMKGHPGYQGDDLDYVCQILRAVGSPRAKLLFDIYHVQIMHGDVIRRIEQCKDLIGHIHTAGNPGRGELDDTQEINYPPIMRKLLAIKYAGFVGQEFIPTRDPKAGLAEAIKLCDV
;
A
#
# COMPACT_ATOMS: atom_id res chain seq x y z
N MET A 1 54.32 -23.54 -48.38
CA MET A 1 55.11 -22.53 -47.60
C MET A 1 54.27 -22.03 -46.49
N ASN A 2 54.46 -22.56 -45.29
CA ASN A 2 53.70 -22.18 -44.11
C ASN A 2 54.48 -21.05 -43.39
N SER A 3 53.91 -19.87 -43.31
CA SER A 3 54.42 -18.78 -42.51
C SER A 3 54.11 -19.02 -41.01
N PRO A 4 55.06 -18.79 -40.10
CA PRO A 4 54.86 -19.02 -38.68
C PRO A 4 54.00 -17.91 -38.09
N ILE A 5 52.99 -18.28 -37.27
CA ILE A 5 52.15 -17.42 -36.49
C ILE A 5 53.02 -16.62 -35.48
N THR A 6 52.91 -15.29 -35.48
CA THR A 6 53.70 -14.47 -34.59
C THR A 6 53.12 -14.45 -33.15
N ARG A 7 54.01 -14.25 -32.15
CA ARG A 7 53.64 -14.16 -30.72
C ARG A 7 52.56 -13.15 -30.36
N ARG A 8 52.23 -12.24 -31.27
CA ARG A 8 51.15 -11.24 -31.11
C ARG A 8 49.75 -11.85 -31.40
N GLU A 9 49.67 -12.80 -32.29
CA GLU A 9 48.39 -13.48 -32.63
C GLU A 9 47.99 -14.54 -31.61
N ALA A 10 48.93 -15.10 -30.88
CA ALA A 10 48.66 -16.05 -29.78
C ALA A 10 48.17 -15.39 -28.50
N LEU A 11 48.41 -14.05 -28.32
CA LEU A 11 47.92 -13.30 -27.17
C LEU A 11 46.53 -12.70 -27.37
N ALA A 12 45.99 -12.64 -28.60
CA ALA A 12 44.65 -12.20 -28.90
C ALA A 12 43.57 -13.28 -28.75
N ALA A 13 43.96 -14.56 -28.72
CA ALA A 13 43.02 -15.68 -28.56
C ALA A 13 42.78 -16.13 -27.10
N GLY A 14 43.54 -15.54 -26.16
CA GLY A 14 43.43 -15.86 -24.73
C GLY A 14 42.61 -14.88 -23.88
N ALA A 15 42.04 -13.80 -24.47
CA ALA A 15 41.38 -12.73 -23.75
C ALA A 15 39.84 -12.72 -23.88
N LEU A 16 39.21 -13.77 -24.40
CA LEU A 16 37.77 -13.85 -24.66
C LEU A 16 37.07 -14.98 -23.88
N ALA A 17 37.56 -15.33 -22.71
CA ALA A 17 36.92 -16.34 -21.85
C ALA A 17 36.87 -15.93 -20.36
N ALA A 18 36.80 -14.61 -20.10
CA ALA A 18 36.47 -14.08 -18.78
C ALA A 18 35.50 -12.89 -18.93
N ALA A 19 34.48 -13.07 -19.76
CA ALA A 19 33.24 -12.26 -19.63
C ALA A 19 32.56 -12.76 -18.37
N GLY A 20 32.83 -12.03 -17.29
CA GLY A 20 32.37 -12.33 -15.96
C GLY A 20 30.88 -12.57 -15.91
N LEU A 21 30.50 -13.57 -15.16
CA LEU A 21 29.28 -13.54 -14.38
C LEU A 21 29.31 -12.19 -13.67
N ALA A 22 28.57 -11.20 -14.22
CA ALA A 22 28.23 -10.01 -13.49
C ALA A 22 27.53 -10.53 -12.23
N SER A 23 28.22 -10.45 -11.11
CA SER A 23 27.58 -10.54 -9.81
C SER A 23 26.46 -9.53 -9.87
N ALA A 24 25.20 -10.00 -9.75
CA ALA A 24 24.08 -9.10 -9.55
C ALA A 24 24.47 -8.25 -8.35
N ASP A 25 24.82 -6.99 -8.60
CA ASP A 25 25.09 -6.02 -7.55
C ASP A 25 23.89 -6.08 -6.61
N THR A 26 24.11 -6.53 -5.39
CA THR A 26 23.12 -6.40 -4.33
C THR A 26 22.89 -4.90 -4.19
N PRO A 27 21.71 -4.37 -4.52
CA PRO A 27 21.48 -2.94 -4.42
C PRO A 27 21.80 -2.52 -2.98
N GLY A 28 22.69 -1.56 -2.81
CA GLY A 28 22.99 -1.02 -1.47
C GLY A 28 21.70 -0.55 -0.80
N LYS A 29 21.66 -0.57 0.54
CA LYS A 29 20.48 -0.12 1.32
C LYS A 29 19.94 1.20 0.76
N ALA A 30 18.67 1.24 0.42
CA ALA A 30 17.98 2.45 -0.02
C ALA A 30 17.55 3.32 1.17
N VAL A 31 17.21 2.68 2.30
CA VAL A 31 16.96 3.35 3.58
C VAL A 31 18.28 3.72 4.21
N VAL A 32 18.50 5.01 4.46
CA VAL A 32 19.74 5.59 5.03
C VAL A 32 19.49 6.25 6.38
N LYS A 33 18.48 7.13 6.48
CA LYS A 33 18.13 7.86 7.70
C LYS A 33 17.21 7.05 8.61
N GLY A 34 16.20 6.40 8.03
CA GLY A 34 15.27 5.53 8.75
C GLY A 34 14.30 6.25 9.69
N ASN A 35 14.14 7.59 9.54
CA ASN A 35 13.18 8.35 10.35
C ASN A 35 11.73 8.03 9.98
N ILE A 36 11.48 7.65 8.73
CA ILE A 36 10.19 7.15 8.24
C ILE A 36 10.28 5.63 8.13
N LYS A 37 9.38 4.93 8.82
CA LYS A 37 9.24 3.48 8.65
C LYS A 37 8.53 3.22 7.33
N GLN A 38 9.21 2.60 6.38
CA GLN A 38 8.63 2.31 5.08
C GLN A 38 8.20 0.86 4.95
N SER A 39 7.26 0.58 4.05
CA SER A 39 6.75 -0.74 3.73
C SER A 39 6.53 -0.87 2.22
N LEU A 40 6.48 -2.08 1.70
CA LEU A 40 6.16 -2.37 0.30
C LEU A 40 4.77 -2.99 0.20
N VAL A 41 3.93 -2.43 -0.64
CA VAL A 41 2.63 -3.01 -0.97
C VAL A 41 2.83 -4.13 -1.99
N ALA A 42 2.62 -5.38 -1.56
CA ALA A 42 2.99 -6.57 -2.33
C ALA A 42 2.33 -6.63 -3.70
N TRP A 43 1.01 -6.39 -3.79
CA TRP A 43 0.24 -6.58 -5.03
C TRP A 43 0.76 -5.72 -6.19
N CYS A 44 1.31 -4.53 -5.92
CA CYS A 44 1.85 -3.64 -6.96
C CYS A 44 2.97 -4.31 -7.75
N PHE A 45 3.90 -4.93 -7.04
CA PHE A 45 5.08 -5.57 -7.64
C PHE A 45 4.79 -7.01 -8.11
N MET A 46 3.77 -7.65 -7.56
CA MET A 46 3.32 -8.99 -7.99
C MET A 46 2.47 -8.96 -9.27
N SER A 47 1.78 -7.85 -9.55
CA SER A 47 0.87 -7.73 -10.70
C SER A 47 1.45 -6.96 -11.88
N ALA A 48 2.46 -6.13 -11.68
CA ALA A 48 3.06 -5.26 -12.69
C ALA A 48 4.59 -5.35 -12.69
N GLY A 49 5.23 -4.70 -13.66
CA GLY A 49 6.67 -4.79 -13.87
C GLY A 49 7.12 -6.23 -14.11
N ASP A 50 8.16 -6.69 -13.39
CA ASP A 50 8.70 -8.05 -13.47
C ASP A 50 7.80 -9.11 -12.84
N LYS A 51 6.68 -8.73 -12.22
CA LYS A 51 5.72 -9.61 -11.54
C LYS A 51 6.39 -10.52 -10.52
N TRP A 52 7.02 -9.91 -9.53
CA TRP A 52 7.72 -10.65 -8.47
C TRP A 52 6.80 -11.60 -7.72
N THR A 53 7.35 -12.72 -7.26
CA THR A 53 6.70 -13.52 -6.23
C THR A 53 6.74 -12.80 -4.88
N LEU A 54 5.96 -13.26 -3.91
CA LEU A 54 6.02 -12.71 -2.56
C LEU A 54 7.42 -12.88 -1.93
N ASP A 55 8.08 -14.04 -2.13
CA ASP A 55 9.46 -14.26 -1.67
C ASP A 55 10.43 -13.24 -2.29
N GLN A 56 10.35 -12.97 -3.59
CA GLN A 56 11.17 -11.95 -4.27
C GLN A 56 10.88 -10.55 -3.75
N THR A 57 9.61 -10.21 -3.51
CA THR A 57 9.23 -8.91 -2.90
C THR A 57 9.86 -8.76 -1.52
N CYS A 58 9.84 -9.81 -0.71
CA CYS A 58 10.46 -9.84 0.61
C CYS A 58 11.99 -9.69 0.54
N GLU A 59 12.65 -10.38 -0.41
CA GLU A 59 14.10 -10.26 -0.64
C GLU A 59 14.51 -8.84 -1.01
N VAL A 60 13.76 -8.20 -1.92
CA VAL A 60 13.99 -6.81 -2.32
C VAL A 60 13.78 -5.86 -1.15
N ALA A 61 12.70 -6.00 -0.39
CA ALA A 61 12.44 -5.20 0.81
C ALA A 61 13.62 -5.25 1.79
N ARG A 62 14.09 -6.46 2.12
CA ARG A 62 15.28 -6.66 2.97
C ARG A 62 16.54 -6.02 2.39
N GLY A 63 16.78 -6.23 1.10
CA GLY A 63 17.95 -5.67 0.41
C GLY A 63 18.00 -4.15 0.51
N PHE A 64 16.87 -3.48 0.41
CA PHE A 64 16.76 -2.03 0.56
C PHE A 64 16.71 -1.54 2.00
N GLY A 65 16.61 -2.44 2.98
CA GLY A 65 16.49 -2.08 4.40
C GLY A 65 15.08 -1.68 4.83
N VAL A 66 14.07 -2.04 4.04
CA VAL A 66 12.65 -1.83 4.38
C VAL A 66 12.17 -2.98 5.28
N PRO A 67 11.59 -2.70 6.46
CA PRO A 67 11.29 -3.72 7.45
C PRO A 67 9.94 -4.43 7.24
N SER A 68 9.14 -4.04 6.24
CA SER A 68 7.76 -4.50 6.08
C SER A 68 7.37 -4.72 4.62
N VAL A 69 6.56 -5.75 4.40
CA VAL A 69 5.76 -5.98 3.18
C VAL A 69 4.31 -6.10 3.62
N GLU A 70 3.37 -5.48 2.89
CA GLU A 70 2.00 -5.29 3.34
C GLU A 70 0.94 -5.56 2.27
N ILE A 71 -0.34 -5.46 2.67
CA ILE A 71 -1.53 -5.84 1.88
C ILE A 71 -1.39 -7.30 1.42
N VAL A 72 -0.97 -8.14 2.34
CA VAL A 72 -0.95 -9.60 2.19
C VAL A 72 -1.99 -10.23 3.11
N ALA A 73 -2.47 -11.40 2.74
CA ALA A 73 -3.40 -12.17 3.57
C ALA A 73 -2.66 -12.83 4.76
N PRO A 74 -3.35 -13.15 5.86
CA PRO A 74 -2.74 -13.83 7.02
C PRO A 74 -2.00 -15.12 6.68
N GLU A 75 -2.45 -15.84 5.67
CA GLU A 75 -1.82 -17.07 5.17
C GLU A 75 -0.39 -16.85 4.68
N ASP A 76 -0.05 -15.62 4.30
CA ASP A 76 1.26 -15.21 3.80
C ASP A 76 2.21 -14.74 4.92
N PHE A 77 1.75 -14.55 6.15
CA PHE A 77 2.58 -14.12 7.28
C PHE A 77 3.80 -15.03 7.55
N PRO A 78 3.70 -16.36 7.40
CA PRO A 78 4.87 -17.24 7.52
C PRO A 78 5.99 -16.89 6.53
N THR A 79 5.65 -16.48 5.29
CA THR A 79 6.62 -16.04 4.30
C THR A 79 7.34 -14.77 4.76
N LEU A 80 6.61 -13.77 5.24
CA LEU A 80 7.22 -12.55 5.78
C LEU A 80 8.15 -12.87 6.95
N LYS A 81 7.69 -13.72 7.88
CA LYS A 81 8.49 -14.15 9.04
C LYS A 81 9.78 -14.86 8.64
N LYS A 82 9.74 -15.74 7.63
CA LYS A 82 10.91 -16.40 7.05
C LYS A 82 11.99 -15.40 6.61
N HIS A 83 11.56 -14.26 6.06
CA HIS A 83 12.46 -13.17 5.63
C HIS A 83 12.79 -12.16 6.73
N GLY A 84 12.29 -12.34 7.97
CA GLY A 84 12.50 -11.41 9.08
C GLY A 84 11.79 -10.07 8.89
N LEU A 85 10.67 -10.06 8.16
CA LEU A 85 9.85 -8.87 7.89
C LEU A 85 8.58 -8.90 8.73
N THR A 86 8.02 -7.71 8.98
CA THR A 86 6.67 -7.54 9.53
C THR A 86 5.66 -7.25 8.41
N CYS A 87 4.37 -7.21 8.77
CA CYS A 87 3.29 -6.69 7.95
C CYS A 87 2.79 -5.39 8.58
N ALA A 88 2.85 -4.27 7.85
CA ALA A 88 2.40 -2.98 8.37
C ALA A 88 0.88 -2.86 8.39
N ILE A 89 0.21 -3.43 7.39
CA ILE A 89 -1.24 -3.52 7.30
C ILE A 89 -1.64 -4.75 6.48
N ALA A 90 -2.54 -5.57 7.01
CA ALA A 90 -3.01 -6.79 6.36
C ALA A 90 -4.16 -6.52 5.38
N ALA A 91 -4.31 -7.38 4.37
CA ALA A 91 -5.48 -7.40 3.50
C ALA A 91 -6.74 -7.83 4.28
N ASN A 92 -7.92 -7.37 3.85
CA ASN A 92 -9.19 -7.67 4.49
C ASN A 92 -9.78 -9.04 4.11
N THR A 93 -9.15 -9.76 3.21
CA THR A 93 -9.55 -11.09 2.72
C THR A 93 -10.96 -11.19 2.09
N MET A 94 -11.57 -10.06 1.72
CA MET A 94 -12.80 -10.08 0.95
C MET A 94 -12.54 -10.66 -0.45
N PRO A 95 -13.47 -11.48 -0.98
CA PRO A 95 -13.30 -12.10 -2.29
C PRO A 95 -13.40 -11.07 -3.42
N GLY A 96 -12.69 -11.32 -4.51
CA GLY A 96 -12.68 -10.46 -5.69
C GLY A 96 -11.94 -9.12 -5.45
N ALA A 97 -12.58 -8.02 -5.84
CA ALA A 97 -12.05 -6.68 -5.60
C ALA A 97 -12.48 -6.18 -4.21
N PRO A 98 -11.59 -6.18 -3.21
CA PRO A 98 -11.96 -6.06 -1.79
C PRO A 98 -12.56 -4.69 -1.41
N PHE A 99 -12.36 -3.67 -2.23
CA PHE A 99 -12.90 -2.33 -2.05
C PHE A 99 -14.36 -2.17 -2.52
N LYS A 100 -14.91 -3.12 -3.29
CA LYS A 100 -16.30 -3.05 -3.79
C LYS A 100 -17.32 -3.34 -2.70
N THR A 101 -17.02 -4.34 -1.86
CA THR A 101 -17.91 -4.75 -0.76
C THR A 101 -17.39 -4.13 0.54
N GLY A 102 -18.17 -3.27 1.17
CA GLY A 102 -17.75 -2.54 2.35
C GLY A 102 -18.85 -2.24 3.34
N PHE A 103 -18.52 -1.46 4.35
CA PHE A 103 -19.39 -1.18 5.49
C PHE A 103 -20.62 -0.30 5.17
N ASN A 104 -20.67 0.34 4.01
CA ASN A 104 -21.83 1.15 3.59
C ASN A 104 -23.09 0.33 3.28
N ASN A 105 -22.94 -0.98 3.07
CA ASN A 105 -24.03 -1.87 2.70
C ASN A 105 -24.25 -2.93 3.80
N PRO A 106 -25.36 -2.85 4.57
CA PRO A 106 -25.63 -3.76 5.67
C PRO A 106 -25.83 -5.22 5.24
N LYS A 107 -26.13 -5.46 3.94
CA LYS A 107 -26.20 -6.82 3.36
C LYS A 107 -24.93 -7.64 3.62
N TYR A 108 -23.78 -6.98 3.68
CA TYR A 108 -22.46 -7.62 3.81
C TYR A 108 -21.89 -7.56 5.22
N HIS A 109 -22.56 -6.92 6.19
CA HIS A 109 -22.00 -6.73 7.53
C HIS A 109 -21.61 -8.04 8.21
N ASP A 110 -22.44 -9.08 8.12
CA ASP A 110 -22.16 -10.35 8.81
C ASP A 110 -20.91 -11.02 8.24
N GLU A 111 -20.76 -11.07 6.93
CA GLU A 111 -19.56 -11.60 6.28
C GLU A 111 -18.32 -10.75 6.61
N LEU A 112 -18.42 -9.42 6.53
CA LEU A 112 -17.34 -8.52 6.88
C LEU A 112 -16.87 -8.76 8.33
N ILE A 113 -17.79 -8.83 9.28
CA ILE A 113 -17.46 -9.02 10.69
C ILE A 113 -16.77 -10.37 10.93
N GLU A 114 -17.27 -11.45 10.32
CA GLU A 114 -16.62 -12.77 10.42
C GLU A 114 -15.19 -12.73 9.89
N ARG A 115 -14.97 -12.16 8.70
CA ARG A 115 -13.66 -12.07 8.08
C ARG A 115 -12.71 -11.17 8.85
N TYR A 116 -13.16 -9.96 9.22
CA TYR A 116 -12.33 -9.05 10.03
C TYR A 116 -11.97 -9.64 11.39
N THR A 117 -12.85 -10.41 12.04
CA THR A 117 -12.52 -11.09 13.29
C THR A 117 -11.31 -12.01 13.10
N LYS A 118 -11.32 -12.86 12.07
CA LYS A 118 -10.22 -13.78 11.77
C LYS A 118 -8.91 -13.04 11.44
N VAL A 119 -9.00 -12.00 10.60
CA VAL A 119 -7.82 -11.22 10.21
C VAL A 119 -7.23 -10.45 11.39
N ILE A 120 -8.07 -9.84 12.23
CA ILE A 120 -7.64 -9.12 13.44
C ILE A 120 -6.94 -10.07 14.42
N ASP A 121 -7.48 -11.30 14.61
CA ASP A 121 -6.83 -12.30 15.46
C ASP A 121 -5.45 -12.69 14.91
N ALA A 122 -5.35 -12.99 13.62
CA ALA A 122 -4.08 -13.31 12.97
C ALA A 122 -3.08 -12.13 13.02
N CYS A 123 -3.56 -10.90 12.83
CA CYS A 123 -2.75 -9.69 12.97
C CYS A 123 -2.17 -9.55 14.37
N ALA A 124 -2.98 -9.76 15.41
CA ALA A 124 -2.52 -9.71 16.79
C ALA A 124 -1.45 -10.77 17.10
N ASP A 125 -1.66 -12.00 16.61
CA ASP A 125 -0.73 -13.12 16.81
C ASP A 125 0.59 -12.92 16.06
N PHE A 126 0.56 -12.29 14.89
CA PHE A 126 1.76 -12.00 14.09
C PHE A 126 2.48 -10.71 14.52
N GLY A 127 1.79 -9.78 15.17
CA GLY A 127 2.28 -8.44 15.49
C GLY A 127 2.05 -7.43 14.35
N CYS A 128 1.08 -7.68 13.46
CA CYS A 128 0.64 -6.74 12.45
C CYS A 128 -0.28 -5.68 13.09
N PRO A 129 0.03 -4.37 13.00
CA PRO A 129 -0.69 -3.36 13.75
C PRO A 129 -2.05 -2.98 13.17
N SER A 130 -2.33 -3.34 11.92
CA SER A 130 -3.48 -2.80 11.21
C SER A 130 -4.06 -3.80 10.20
N VAL A 131 -5.35 -3.63 9.89
CA VAL A 131 -6.05 -4.27 8.76
C VAL A 131 -6.73 -3.19 7.93
N ILE A 132 -6.68 -3.32 6.59
CA ILE A 132 -7.33 -2.40 5.67
C ILE A 132 -8.84 -2.64 5.64
N GLY A 133 -9.63 -1.56 5.53
CA GLY A 133 -11.07 -1.60 5.37
C GLY A 133 -11.57 -0.59 4.36
N PHE A 134 -12.81 -0.80 3.88
CA PHE A 134 -13.40 0.04 2.84
C PHE A 134 -14.83 0.41 3.17
N THR A 135 -15.27 1.58 2.68
CA THR A 135 -16.69 1.93 2.72
C THR A 135 -17.51 1.06 1.79
N GLY A 136 -16.99 0.71 0.63
CA GLY A 136 -17.67 -0.05 -0.41
C GLY A 136 -18.19 0.82 -1.55
N TYR A 137 -18.65 0.19 -2.62
CA TYR A 137 -19.31 0.87 -3.73
C TYR A 137 -20.71 1.33 -3.32
N LYS A 138 -21.16 2.42 -3.93
CA LYS A 138 -22.48 3.04 -3.65
C LYS A 138 -23.68 2.25 -4.16
N TYR A 139 -23.47 1.18 -4.92
CA TYR A 139 -24.54 0.39 -5.49
C TYR A 139 -25.02 -0.71 -4.53
N HIS A 140 -26.32 -1.03 -4.56
CA HIS A 140 -26.88 -2.14 -3.75
C HIS A 140 -26.24 -3.48 -4.10
N GLU A 141 -26.00 -3.72 -5.40
CA GLU A 141 -25.15 -4.80 -5.90
C GLU A 141 -23.86 -4.16 -6.45
N PRO A 142 -22.70 -4.39 -5.85
CA PRO A 142 -21.46 -3.64 -6.16
C PRO A 142 -21.03 -3.70 -7.63
N ASP A 143 -21.35 -4.78 -8.34
CA ASP A 143 -21.03 -4.97 -9.76
C ASP A 143 -22.15 -4.56 -10.73
N ASP A 144 -23.30 -4.12 -10.21
CA ASP A 144 -24.44 -3.67 -11.02
C ASP A 144 -24.88 -2.24 -10.67
N PRO A 145 -24.42 -1.23 -11.43
CA PRO A 145 -24.86 0.14 -11.26
C PRO A 145 -26.38 0.37 -11.42
N LYS A 146 -27.11 -0.58 -12.03
CA LYS A 146 -28.56 -0.51 -12.19
C LYS A 146 -29.32 -0.99 -10.97
N SER A 147 -28.65 -1.59 -9.99
CA SER A 147 -29.28 -2.08 -8.76
C SER A 147 -29.79 -0.95 -7.83
N GLY A 148 -29.53 0.31 -8.20
CA GLY A 148 -29.82 1.48 -7.38
C GLY A 148 -28.66 1.86 -6.46
N GLU A 149 -28.72 3.08 -5.89
CA GLU A 149 -27.65 3.62 -5.10
C GLU A 149 -28.03 3.74 -3.61
N ILE A 150 -27.07 3.42 -2.74
CA ILE A 150 -27.11 3.73 -1.31
C ILE A 150 -26.75 5.22 -1.17
N SER A 151 -27.63 6.01 -0.58
CA SER A 151 -27.35 7.44 -0.37
C SER A 151 -26.12 7.64 0.51
N LYS A 152 -25.44 8.80 0.40
CA LYS A 152 -24.31 9.13 1.31
C LYS A 152 -24.74 9.12 2.79
N ASP A 153 -25.94 9.58 3.10
CA ASP A 153 -26.48 9.58 4.48
C ASP A 153 -26.72 8.17 5.00
N ASP A 154 -27.29 7.30 4.20
CA ASP A 154 -27.50 5.90 4.60
C ASP A 154 -26.16 5.15 4.65
N GLY A 155 -25.29 5.37 3.69
CA GLY A 155 -23.93 4.81 3.70
C GLY A 155 -23.14 5.22 4.95
N PHE A 156 -23.24 6.49 5.36
CA PHE A 156 -22.67 6.97 6.62
C PHE A 156 -23.18 6.19 7.83
N LYS A 157 -24.51 6.11 7.99
CA LYS A 157 -25.17 5.38 9.11
C LYS A 157 -24.74 3.90 9.10
N ASN A 158 -24.77 3.28 7.94
CA ASN A 158 -24.43 1.88 7.76
C ASN A 158 -22.94 1.63 8.09
N CYS A 159 -22.01 2.46 7.60
CA CYS A 159 -20.58 2.36 7.94
C CYS A 159 -20.36 2.46 9.45
N VAL A 160 -20.96 3.45 10.09
CA VAL A 160 -20.84 3.61 11.55
C VAL A 160 -21.39 2.40 12.29
N ALA A 161 -22.57 1.92 11.90
CA ALA A 161 -23.19 0.74 12.52
C ALA A 161 -22.35 -0.54 12.33
N GLY A 162 -21.90 -0.80 11.08
CA GLY A 162 -21.11 -1.98 10.76
C GLY A 162 -19.75 -1.99 11.46
N ILE A 163 -19.02 -0.87 11.44
CA ILE A 163 -17.72 -0.75 12.10
C ILE A 163 -17.88 -0.91 13.64
N LYS A 164 -18.91 -0.34 14.24
CA LYS A 164 -19.17 -0.51 15.68
C LYS A 164 -19.38 -1.97 16.11
N ARG A 165 -19.79 -2.85 15.21
CA ARG A 165 -19.95 -4.28 15.53
C ARG A 165 -18.61 -5.02 15.71
N ILE A 166 -17.53 -4.54 15.07
CA ILE A 166 -16.21 -5.21 15.07
C ILE A 166 -15.15 -4.45 15.87
N ILE A 167 -15.29 -3.13 16.02
CA ILE A 167 -14.20 -2.30 16.53
C ILE A 167 -13.82 -2.62 17.98
N GLY A 168 -14.75 -3.06 18.80
CA GLY A 168 -14.46 -3.52 20.17
C GLY A 168 -13.57 -4.75 20.21
N HIS A 169 -13.63 -5.62 19.19
CA HIS A 169 -12.69 -6.74 19.03
C HIS A 169 -11.29 -6.24 18.67
N ALA A 170 -11.21 -5.31 17.71
CA ALA A 170 -9.95 -4.66 17.32
C ALA A 170 -9.28 -3.93 18.51
N GLU A 171 -10.06 -3.27 19.37
CA GLU A 171 -9.56 -2.65 20.61
C GLU A 171 -8.93 -3.67 21.55
N LYS A 172 -9.62 -4.78 21.82
CA LYS A 172 -9.11 -5.87 22.69
C LYS A 172 -7.82 -6.48 22.17
N LYS A 173 -7.68 -6.59 20.84
CA LYS A 173 -6.52 -7.17 20.18
C LYS A 173 -5.39 -6.16 19.91
N GLY A 174 -5.64 -4.87 20.10
CA GLY A 174 -4.67 -3.80 19.84
C GLY A 174 -4.40 -3.53 18.36
N VAL A 175 -5.28 -4.00 17.46
CA VAL A 175 -5.17 -3.85 16.00
C VAL A 175 -6.05 -2.70 15.52
N ASN A 176 -5.56 -1.90 14.56
CA ASN A 176 -6.35 -0.84 13.95
C ASN A 176 -7.16 -1.39 12.77
N LEU A 177 -8.39 -0.90 12.60
CA LEU A 177 -9.15 -1.00 11.36
C LEU A 177 -8.98 0.33 10.61
N CYS A 178 -8.22 0.30 9.51
CA CYS A 178 -7.90 1.49 8.72
C CYS A 178 -8.80 1.56 7.49
N ILE A 179 -9.75 2.50 7.48
CA ILE A 179 -10.64 2.73 6.33
C ILE A 179 -9.91 3.59 5.31
N GLU A 180 -9.83 3.09 4.08
CA GLU A 180 -9.18 3.80 2.98
C GLU A 180 -10.15 4.74 2.26
N HIS A 181 -9.66 5.96 2.01
CA HIS A 181 -10.24 6.92 1.07
C HIS A 181 -9.68 6.65 -0.32
N LEU A 182 -10.55 6.51 -1.33
CA LEU A 182 -10.16 6.23 -2.70
C LEU A 182 -10.65 7.30 -3.67
N ASN A 183 -9.92 7.52 -4.78
CA ASN A 183 -10.39 8.40 -5.83
C ASN A 183 -11.40 7.71 -6.76
N THR A 184 -12.37 8.48 -7.26
CA THR A 184 -13.37 8.04 -8.25
C THR A 184 -13.21 8.75 -9.61
N ARG A 185 -12.17 9.58 -9.77
CA ARG A 185 -11.97 10.43 -10.95
C ARG A 185 -11.17 9.74 -12.06
N ASP A 186 -10.22 8.88 -11.68
CA ASP A 186 -9.45 8.11 -12.67
C ASP A 186 -10.16 6.79 -12.93
N ASP A 187 -10.63 6.57 -14.16
CA ASP A 187 -11.28 5.34 -14.60
C ASP A 187 -10.37 4.44 -15.44
N THR A 188 -9.09 4.78 -15.53
CA THR A 188 -8.11 3.98 -16.27
C THR A 188 -7.64 2.77 -15.47
N HIS A 189 -7.44 1.66 -16.16
CA HIS A 189 -7.02 0.40 -15.58
C HIS A 189 -5.49 0.22 -15.67
N PRO A 190 -4.80 -0.48 -14.74
CA PRO A 190 -5.34 -1.12 -13.54
C PRO A 190 -5.29 -0.22 -12.30
N MET A 191 -6.31 -0.31 -11.46
CA MET A 191 -6.29 0.16 -10.06
C MET A 191 -5.87 1.63 -9.84
N LYS A 192 -6.02 2.50 -10.84
CA LYS A 192 -5.65 3.91 -10.75
C LYS A 192 -6.72 4.75 -10.06
N GLY A 193 -7.96 4.33 -10.16
CA GLY A 193 -9.10 4.88 -9.46
C GLY A 193 -10.25 3.88 -9.39
N HIS A 194 -11.30 4.24 -8.65
CA HIS A 194 -12.38 3.33 -8.28
C HIS A 194 -13.76 3.98 -8.49
N PRO A 195 -14.20 4.23 -9.74
CA PRO A 195 -15.51 4.80 -10.02
C PRO A 195 -16.63 3.99 -9.35
N GLY A 196 -17.48 4.69 -8.60
CA GLY A 196 -18.53 4.06 -7.81
C GLY A 196 -18.21 3.84 -6.33
N TYR A 197 -16.97 4.03 -5.89
CA TYR A 197 -16.61 3.97 -4.48
C TYR A 197 -17.28 5.10 -3.69
N GLN A 198 -17.89 4.80 -2.54
CA GLN A 198 -18.66 5.80 -1.79
C GLN A 198 -17.80 6.68 -0.90
N GLY A 199 -16.66 6.15 -0.42
CA GLY A 199 -15.70 6.87 0.43
C GLY A 199 -14.70 7.72 -0.35
N ASP A 200 -15.15 8.42 -1.37
CA ASP A 200 -14.34 9.27 -2.26
C ASP A 200 -14.14 10.71 -1.76
N ASP A 201 -14.73 11.02 -0.64
CA ASP A 201 -14.55 12.29 0.07
C ASP A 201 -13.84 12.03 1.41
N LEU A 202 -12.66 12.64 1.59
CA LEU A 202 -11.84 12.44 2.79
C LEU A 202 -12.57 12.91 4.05
N ASP A 203 -13.31 14.02 3.97
CA ASP A 203 -14.05 14.56 5.13
C ASP A 203 -15.20 13.62 5.52
N TYR A 204 -15.85 13.00 4.54
CA TYR A 204 -16.87 11.97 4.77
C TYR A 204 -16.31 10.76 5.52
N VAL A 205 -15.16 10.23 5.08
CA VAL A 205 -14.50 9.10 5.78
C VAL A 205 -14.07 9.50 7.19
N CYS A 206 -13.49 10.70 7.37
CA CYS A 206 -13.13 11.22 8.68
C CYS A 206 -14.34 11.38 9.62
N GLN A 207 -15.49 11.81 9.10
CA GLN A 207 -16.73 11.92 9.89
C GLN A 207 -17.22 10.54 10.35
N ILE A 208 -17.18 9.51 9.48
CA ILE A 208 -17.51 8.13 9.85
C ILE A 208 -16.63 7.66 11.02
N LEU A 209 -15.31 7.83 10.90
CA LEU A 209 -14.36 7.38 11.92
C LEU A 209 -14.57 8.09 13.25
N ARG A 210 -14.83 9.42 13.24
CA ARG A 210 -15.16 10.19 14.44
C ARG A 210 -16.49 9.75 15.07
N ALA A 211 -17.51 9.42 14.25
CA ALA A 211 -18.79 8.92 14.74
C ALA A 211 -18.71 7.50 15.32
N VAL A 212 -17.78 6.67 14.84
CA VAL A 212 -17.43 5.38 15.46
C VAL A 212 -16.86 5.59 16.86
N GLY A 213 -15.97 6.59 17.04
CA GLY A 213 -15.48 7.03 18.34
C GLY A 213 -14.46 6.12 18.99
N SER A 214 -13.82 5.21 18.24
CA SER A 214 -12.80 4.28 18.73
C SER A 214 -11.38 4.74 18.39
N PRO A 215 -10.41 4.58 19.30
CA PRO A 215 -9.01 4.85 18.99
C PRO A 215 -8.41 3.87 17.96
N ARG A 216 -9.10 2.77 17.67
CA ARG A 216 -8.70 1.76 16.67
C ARG A 216 -9.40 1.91 15.33
N ALA A 217 -10.41 2.76 15.23
CA ALA A 217 -10.98 3.16 13.94
C ALA A 217 -10.11 4.26 13.33
N LYS A 218 -9.35 3.92 12.31
CA LYS A 218 -8.32 4.78 11.73
C LYS A 218 -8.53 5.01 10.24
N LEU A 219 -7.87 6.01 9.73
CA LEU A 219 -7.80 6.36 8.32
C LEU A 219 -6.53 5.73 7.71
N LEU A 220 -6.67 5.05 6.59
CA LEU A 220 -5.59 4.89 5.65
C LEU A 220 -5.61 6.12 4.74
N PHE A 221 -4.58 6.95 4.88
CA PHE A 221 -4.41 8.17 4.11
C PHE A 221 -3.50 7.88 2.92
N ASP A 222 -4.09 7.54 1.77
CA ASP A 222 -3.34 7.40 0.52
C ASP A 222 -3.13 8.78 -0.11
N ILE A 223 -1.87 9.20 -0.18
CA ILE A 223 -1.46 10.51 -0.70
C ILE A 223 -1.87 10.68 -2.16
N TYR A 224 -1.79 9.61 -2.97
CA TYR A 224 -2.20 9.62 -4.37
C TYR A 224 -3.69 9.91 -4.52
N HIS A 225 -4.53 9.17 -3.80
CA HIS A 225 -5.98 9.36 -3.86
C HIS A 225 -6.40 10.74 -3.32
N VAL A 226 -5.79 11.20 -2.24
CA VAL A 226 -6.06 12.54 -1.68
C VAL A 226 -5.65 13.64 -2.66
N GLN A 227 -4.50 13.51 -3.34
CA GLN A 227 -4.05 14.48 -4.34
C GLN A 227 -5.08 14.63 -5.46
N ILE A 228 -5.61 13.53 -5.99
CA ILE A 228 -6.60 13.56 -7.09
C ILE A 228 -7.91 14.19 -6.65
N MET A 229 -8.41 13.85 -5.46
CA MET A 229 -9.74 14.27 -5.01
C MET A 229 -9.74 15.68 -4.41
N HIS A 230 -8.70 16.05 -3.68
CA HIS A 230 -8.69 17.25 -2.84
C HIS A 230 -7.48 18.16 -3.06
N GLY A 231 -6.29 17.56 -3.33
CA GLY A 231 -5.04 18.30 -3.23
C GLY A 231 -4.74 18.72 -1.78
N ASP A 232 -3.90 19.76 -1.61
CA ASP A 232 -3.58 20.36 -0.29
C ASP A 232 -3.14 19.35 0.77
N VAL A 233 -2.37 18.34 0.34
CA VAL A 233 -2.02 17.12 1.09
C VAL A 233 -1.45 17.42 2.48
N ILE A 234 -0.51 18.38 2.57
CA ILE A 234 0.16 18.72 3.83
C ILE A 234 -0.83 19.27 4.88
N ARG A 235 -1.78 20.11 4.47
CA ARG A 235 -2.83 20.63 5.35
C ARG A 235 -3.81 19.53 5.74
N ARG A 236 -4.19 18.67 4.80
CA ARG A 236 -5.06 17.52 5.05
C ARG A 236 -4.45 16.54 6.05
N ILE A 237 -3.15 16.28 6.00
CA ILE A 237 -2.43 15.47 7.00
C ILE A 237 -2.57 16.11 8.40
N GLU A 238 -2.41 17.43 8.53
CA GLU A 238 -2.60 18.11 9.83
C GLU A 238 -4.04 17.98 10.35
N GLN A 239 -5.04 18.13 9.47
CA GLN A 239 -6.46 18.05 9.82
C GLN A 239 -6.90 16.65 10.27
N CYS A 240 -6.25 15.61 9.72
CA CYS A 240 -6.58 14.20 9.96
C CYS A 240 -5.59 13.50 10.90
N LYS A 241 -4.62 14.21 11.49
CA LYS A 241 -3.48 13.60 12.22
C LYS A 241 -3.87 12.65 13.36
N ASP A 242 -5.00 12.89 14.01
CA ASP A 242 -5.57 12.07 15.08
C ASP A 242 -6.17 10.76 14.57
N LEU A 243 -6.56 10.72 13.30
CA LEU A 243 -7.19 9.57 12.66
C LEU A 243 -6.21 8.72 11.86
N ILE A 244 -5.11 9.28 11.37
CA ILE A 244 -4.18 8.55 10.49
C ILE A 244 -3.59 7.34 11.22
N GLY A 245 -3.87 6.14 10.67
CA GLY A 245 -3.29 4.88 11.11
C GLY A 245 -2.27 4.30 10.14
N HIS A 246 -2.41 4.63 8.85
CA HIS A 246 -1.52 4.17 7.79
C HIS A 246 -1.42 5.20 6.65
N ILE A 247 -0.32 5.16 5.90
CA ILE A 247 -0.05 6.06 4.77
C ILE A 247 0.33 5.23 3.55
N HIS A 248 -0.23 5.56 2.37
CA HIS A 248 0.24 5.06 1.08
C HIS A 248 0.79 6.17 0.20
N THR A 249 1.66 5.80 -0.75
CA THR A 249 2.31 6.70 -1.72
C THR A 249 2.23 6.12 -3.12
N ALA A 250 1.98 6.97 -4.12
CA ALA A 250 2.18 6.69 -5.54
C ALA A 250 2.33 7.98 -6.33
N GLY A 251 2.90 7.92 -7.53
CA GLY A 251 3.01 9.08 -8.42
C GLY A 251 1.66 9.47 -9.02
N ASN A 252 1.35 10.76 -9.06
CA ASN A 252 0.18 11.30 -9.74
C ASN A 252 0.63 12.25 -10.87
N PRO A 253 0.13 12.07 -12.12
CA PRO A 253 -0.90 11.11 -12.55
C PRO A 253 -0.37 9.69 -12.71
N GLY A 254 -1.31 8.73 -12.76
CA GLY A 254 -1.07 7.38 -13.26
C GLY A 254 -0.70 6.32 -12.26
N ARG A 255 -0.59 6.64 -10.94
CA ARG A 255 -0.24 5.70 -9.84
C ARG A 255 1.11 5.00 -10.07
N GLY A 256 2.03 5.64 -10.81
CA GLY A 256 3.37 5.14 -11.11
C GLY A 256 4.42 5.52 -10.08
N GLU A 257 5.68 5.50 -10.53
CA GLU A 257 6.86 5.86 -9.74
C GLU A 257 6.77 7.27 -9.12
N LEU A 258 7.55 7.49 -8.06
CA LEU A 258 7.68 8.79 -7.39
C LEU A 258 8.83 9.63 -8.00
N ASP A 259 8.99 9.62 -9.31
CA ASP A 259 10.05 10.33 -10.01
C ASP A 259 9.63 11.73 -10.48
N ASP A 260 10.35 12.32 -11.42
CA ASP A 260 10.12 13.67 -11.93
C ASP A 260 8.98 13.76 -12.98
N THR A 261 8.34 12.63 -13.31
CA THR A 261 7.19 12.59 -14.22
C THR A 261 5.85 12.80 -13.51
N GLN A 262 5.86 12.93 -12.18
CA GLN A 262 4.67 13.09 -11.33
C GLN A 262 4.69 14.42 -10.54
N GLU A 263 3.53 14.87 -10.04
CA GLU A 263 3.34 16.21 -9.49
C GLU A 263 3.49 16.32 -7.95
N ILE A 264 3.54 15.20 -7.20
CA ILE A 264 3.52 15.21 -5.74
C ILE A 264 4.93 15.43 -5.20
N ASN A 265 5.12 16.48 -4.39
CA ASN A 265 6.40 16.75 -3.74
C ASN A 265 6.50 15.97 -2.40
N TYR A 266 7.04 14.77 -2.43
CA TYR A 266 7.10 13.86 -1.28
C TYR A 266 7.98 14.32 -0.09
N PRO A 267 9.18 14.88 -0.25
CA PRO A 267 10.03 15.23 0.88
C PRO A 267 9.38 16.18 1.91
N PRO A 268 8.69 17.27 1.55
CA PRO A 268 7.98 18.08 2.54
C PRO A 268 6.78 17.36 3.16
N ILE A 269 6.12 16.44 2.45
CA ILE A 269 5.05 15.61 3.00
C ILE A 269 5.61 14.68 4.09
N MET A 270 6.72 14.00 3.83
CA MET A 270 7.39 13.14 4.81
C MET A 270 7.85 13.93 6.05
N ARG A 271 8.43 15.13 5.85
CA ARG A 271 8.75 16.02 6.99
C ARG A 271 7.51 16.43 7.79
N LYS A 272 6.36 16.60 7.14
CA LYS A 272 5.10 16.86 7.84
C LYS A 272 4.68 15.69 8.70
N LEU A 273 4.82 14.44 8.24
CA LEU A 273 4.56 13.24 9.04
C LEU A 273 5.45 13.19 10.29
N LEU A 274 6.75 13.52 10.15
CA LEU A 274 7.64 13.62 11.31
C LEU A 274 7.21 14.75 12.28
N ALA A 275 6.82 15.90 11.77
CA ALA A 275 6.40 17.04 12.58
C ALA A 275 5.14 16.74 13.42
N ILE A 276 4.20 15.95 12.90
CA ILE A 276 3.02 15.49 13.65
C ILE A 276 3.30 14.26 14.51
N LYS A 277 4.56 13.80 14.56
CA LYS A 277 5.01 12.60 15.30
C LYS A 277 4.30 11.31 14.84
N TYR A 278 4.02 11.19 13.55
CA TYR A 278 3.50 9.95 12.99
C TYR A 278 4.50 8.82 13.18
N ALA A 279 4.10 7.75 13.85
CA ALA A 279 4.96 6.60 14.20
C ALA A 279 4.64 5.33 13.40
N GLY A 280 3.62 5.39 12.53
CA GLY A 280 3.20 4.27 11.67
C GLY A 280 4.11 4.06 10.46
N PHE A 281 3.65 3.27 9.53
CA PHE A 281 4.37 2.96 8.30
C PHE A 281 3.87 3.81 7.12
N VAL A 282 4.76 3.98 6.14
CA VAL A 282 4.47 4.56 4.83
C VAL A 282 4.68 3.48 3.78
N GLY A 283 3.60 2.99 3.18
CA GLY A 283 3.60 1.94 2.17
C GLY A 283 3.82 2.49 0.77
N GLN A 284 4.79 1.93 0.06
CA GLN A 284 5.04 2.23 -1.34
C GLN A 284 4.03 1.47 -2.20
N GLU A 285 2.96 2.15 -2.65
CA GLU A 285 1.82 1.56 -3.39
C GLU A 285 1.75 2.05 -4.84
N PHE A 286 2.86 2.30 -5.46
CA PHE A 286 2.89 2.64 -6.88
C PHE A 286 2.95 1.39 -7.77
N ILE A 287 2.41 1.51 -8.99
CA ILE A 287 2.41 0.44 -9.99
C ILE A 287 3.64 0.64 -10.88
N PRO A 288 4.63 -0.27 -10.86
CA PRO A 288 5.84 -0.13 -11.65
C PRO A 288 5.55 -0.01 -13.15
N THR A 289 6.12 1.02 -13.81
CA THR A 289 6.05 1.25 -15.25
C THR A 289 7.38 1.02 -15.96
N ARG A 290 8.46 0.92 -15.21
CA ARG A 290 9.84 0.66 -15.65
C ARG A 290 10.51 -0.37 -14.72
N ASP A 291 11.86 -0.45 -14.69
CA ASP A 291 12.57 -1.34 -13.77
C ASP A 291 12.06 -1.15 -12.32
N PRO A 292 11.37 -2.15 -11.76
CA PRO A 292 10.71 -1.99 -10.47
C PRO A 292 11.70 -1.83 -9.31
N LYS A 293 12.93 -2.38 -9.42
CA LYS A 293 13.96 -2.19 -8.39
C LYS A 293 14.50 -0.78 -8.39
N ALA A 294 14.78 -0.22 -9.57
CA ALA A 294 15.27 1.16 -9.70
C ALA A 294 14.22 2.15 -9.20
N GLY A 295 12.97 2.03 -9.69
CA GLY A 295 11.87 2.90 -9.26
C GLY A 295 11.61 2.83 -7.75
N LEU A 296 11.64 1.62 -7.19
CA LEU A 296 11.45 1.43 -5.75
C LEU A 296 12.59 2.02 -4.92
N ALA A 297 13.85 1.84 -5.33
CA ALA A 297 14.99 2.42 -4.64
C ALA A 297 14.94 3.96 -4.62
N GLU A 298 14.50 4.58 -5.72
CA GLU A 298 14.29 6.02 -5.82
C GLU A 298 13.16 6.49 -4.90
N ALA A 299 12.01 5.81 -4.91
CA ALA A 299 10.87 6.13 -4.05
C ALA A 299 11.23 6.05 -2.56
N ILE A 300 11.94 4.97 -2.16
CA ILE A 300 12.40 4.80 -0.77
C ILE A 300 13.34 5.95 -0.37
N LYS A 301 14.33 6.30 -1.19
CA LYS A 301 15.26 7.41 -0.92
C LYS A 301 14.54 8.75 -0.83
N LEU A 302 13.56 8.99 -1.70
CA LEU A 302 12.77 10.23 -1.72
C LEU A 302 11.97 10.41 -0.43
N CYS A 303 11.45 9.31 0.13
CA CYS A 303 10.68 9.29 1.36
C CYS A 303 11.55 9.22 2.64
N ASP A 304 12.84 8.95 2.55
CA ASP A 304 13.77 8.83 3.69
C ASP A 304 14.37 10.18 4.06
N VAL A 305 13.61 11.04 4.76
CA VAL A 305 13.93 12.43 5.07
C VAL A 305 14.59 12.63 6.43
#